data_064920835ec74a1d64448126f3e0c578
#
_entry.id   064920835ec74a1d64448126f3e0c578
#
_cell.length_a   1.000
_cell.length_b   1.000
_cell.length_c   1.000
_cell.angle_alpha   90.00
_cell.angle_beta   90.00
_cell.angle_gamma   90.00
#
_symmetry.space_group_name_H-M   'P 1'
#
loop_
_entity.id
_entity.type
_entity.pdbx_description
1 polymer ?
#
loop_
_entity_poly.entity_id
_entity_poly.type
_entity_poly.pdbx_seq_one_letter_code
_entity_poly.pdbx_strand_id
1 'polypeptide(L)'
;MLICVRTFQELDFDALMQVYLEGNRENGEDFYPEESPERQMELALRGFKNYLRDDFFSNKGSCYWIWSENGAYRSALRLEPYQDGLLLEALETHPEHRRKGFAKKLISAVLEQLPTGTRVYSHISKRNTPSLASHLSCGFHKLLDYSVDADGTICDHQVTMTVTV
;
A
#
# COMPACT_ATOMS: atom_id res chain seq x y z
N MET A 1 8.91 -14.40 4.97
CA MET A 1 7.60 -14.99 5.31
C MET A 1 6.50 -14.00 4.91
N LEU A 2 5.45 -14.47 4.26
CA LEU A 2 4.27 -13.66 3.94
C LEU A 2 3.30 -13.70 5.12
N ILE A 3 2.77 -12.54 5.52
CA ILE A 3 1.81 -12.37 6.62
C ILE A 3 0.59 -11.67 6.04
N CYS A 4 -0.60 -12.18 6.34
CA CYS A 4 -1.89 -11.53 6.05
C CYS A 4 -2.53 -11.11 7.36
N VAL A 5 -2.87 -9.83 7.49
CA VAL A 5 -3.49 -9.22 8.67
C VAL A 5 -4.87 -8.70 8.26
N ARG A 6 -5.90 -9.08 8.99
CA ARG A 6 -7.30 -8.74 8.68
C ARG A 6 -7.97 -7.87 9.75
N THR A 7 -7.31 -7.68 10.88
CA THR A 7 -7.79 -6.85 11.98
C THR A 7 -6.66 -5.98 12.52
N PHE A 8 -7.02 -4.85 13.10
CA PHE A 8 -6.03 -3.96 13.71
C PHE A 8 -5.28 -4.62 14.87
N GLN A 9 -5.94 -5.53 15.61
CA GLN A 9 -5.37 -6.25 16.76
C GLN A 9 -4.27 -7.25 16.36
N GLU A 10 -4.31 -7.77 15.14
CA GLU A 10 -3.28 -8.69 14.61
C GLU A 10 -2.04 -7.94 14.10
N LEU A 11 -2.13 -6.62 13.91
CA LEU A 11 -1.11 -5.80 13.31
C LEU A 11 -0.08 -5.34 14.35
N ASP A 12 1.20 -5.64 14.12
CA ASP A 12 2.28 -4.92 14.80
C ASP A 12 2.42 -3.53 14.14
N PHE A 13 1.70 -2.55 14.73
CA PHE A 13 1.64 -1.20 14.19
C PHE A 13 3.02 -0.51 14.19
N ASP A 14 3.82 -0.71 15.23
CA ASP A 14 5.13 -0.06 15.35
C ASP A 14 6.11 -0.62 14.32
N ALA A 15 6.10 -1.94 14.07
CA ALA A 15 6.88 -2.55 13.01
C ALA A 15 6.43 -2.09 11.62
N LEU A 16 5.12 -1.90 11.40
CA LEU A 16 4.58 -1.37 10.15
C LEU A 16 5.05 0.07 9.92
N MET A 17 5.09 0.90 10.95
CA MET A 17 5.52 2.30 10.83
C MET A 17 7.00 2.45 10.44
N GLN A 18 7.84 1.46 10.66
CA GLN A 18 9.20 1.44 10.13
C GLN A 18 9.20 1.30 8.59
N VAL A 19 8.25 0.55 8.03
CA VAL A 19 8.09 0.42 6.57
C VAL A 19 7.63 1.75 5.96
N TYR A 20 6.69 2.45 6.61
CA TYR A 20 6.07 3.69 6.14
C TYR A 20 6.74 4.96 6.68
N LEU A 21 7.96 4.88 7.21
CA LEU A 21 8.62 5.99 7.90
C LEU A 21 8.73 7.26 7.03
N GLU A 22 9.13 7.11 5.77
CA GLU A 22 9.27 8.25 4.86
C GLU A 22 7.91 8.79 4.42
N GLY A 23 6.98 7.93 4.02
CA GLY A 23 5.63 8.35 3.65
C GLY A 23 4.90 9.07 4.79
N ASN A 24 5.07 8.62 6.04
CA ASN A 24 4.50 9.32 7.19
C ASN A 24 5.16 10.68 7.43
N ARG A 25 6.46 10.83 7.15
CA ARG A 25 7.14 12.13 7.22
C ARG A 25 6.59 13.10 6.18
N GLU A 26 6.50 12.65 4.92
CA GLU A 26 5.93 13.44 3.82
C GLU A 26 4.49 13.84 4.12
N ASN A 27 3.65 12.92 4.59
CA ASN A 27 2.28 13.23 5.00
C ASN A 27 2.23 14.25 6.16
N GLY A 28 3.16 14.15 7.12
CA GLY A 28 3.26 15.10 8.21
C GLY A 28 3.58 16.52 7.72
N GLU A 29 4.54 16.63 6.81
CA GLU A 29 4.93 17.90 6.19
C GLU A 29 3.79 18.50 5.35
N ASP A 30 3.09 17.67 4.58
CA ASP A 30 2.01 18.12 3.69
C ASP A 30 0.74 18.53 4.45
N PHE A 31 0.33 17.76 5.47
CA PHE A 31 -0.93 18.01 6.19
C PHE A 31 -0.79 18.97 7.38
N TYR A 32 0.41 19.13 7.91
CA TYR A 32 0.66 19.94 9.11
C TYR A 32 1.87 20.88 8.94
N PRO A 33 1.93 21.70 7.87
CA PRO A 33 3.13 22.47 7.51
C PRO A 33 3.56 23.49 8.58
N GLU A 34 2.64 23.92 9.46
CA GLU A 34 2.90 24.92 10.51
C GLU A 34 3.44 24.30 11.81
N GLU A 35 3.49 22.96 11.90
CA GLU A 35 3.93 22.24 13.09
C GLU A 35 5.42 21.92 13.05
N SER A 36 6.03 21.66 14.22
CA SER A 36 7.42 21.16 14.26
C SER A 36 7.53 19.76 13.65
N PRO A 37 8.70 19.35 13.11
CA PRO A 37 8.88 18.02 12.51
C PRO A 37 8.48 16.87 13.44
N GLU A 38 8.74 16.97 14.75
CA GLU A 38 8.34 15.98 15.74
C GLU A 38 6.82 15.91 15.88
N ARG A 39 6.16 17.07 15.88
CA ARG A 39 4.70 17.16 15.99
C ARG A 39 4.02 16.71 14.70
N GLN A 40 4.57 17.04 13.55
CA GLN A 40 4.13 16.55 12.25
C GLN A 40 4.10 15.01 12.21
N MET A 41 5.19 14.37 12.62
CA MET A 41 5.28 12.91 12.69
C MET A 41 4.28 12.31 13.68
N GLU A 42 4.15 12.88 14.87
CA GLU A 42 3.16 12.42 15.86
C GLU A 42 1.73 12.47 15.29
N LEU A 43 1.38 13.57 14.65
CA LEU A 43 0.04 13.76 14.05
C LEU A 43 -0.20 12.80 12.89
N ALA A 44 0.78 12.61 12.00
CA ALA A 44 0.70 11.66 10.89
C ALA A 44 0.52 10.23 11.38
N LEU A 45 1.32 9.78 12.36
CA LEU A 45 1.21 8.44 12.95
C LEU A 45 -0.14 8.23 13.64
N ARG A 46 -0.63 9.22 14.37
CA ARG A 46 -1.95 9.16 15.03
C ARG A 46 -3.08 9.08 14.01
N GLY A 47 -3.03 9.90 12.98
CA GLY A 47 -4.01 9.88 11.89
C GLY A 47 -4.04 8.53 11.17
N PHE A 48 -2.86 8.00 10.84
CA PHE A 48 -2.76 6.71 10.17
C PHE A 48 -3.25 5.55 11.06
N LYS A 49 -2.92 5.58 12.36
CA LYS A 49 -3.42 4.59 13.32
C LYS A 49 -4.95 4.60 13.42
N ASN A 50 -5.55 5.78 13.51
CA ASN A 50 -7.00 5.93 13.55
C ASN A 50 -7.65 5.44 12.25
N TYR A 51 -7.13 5.83 11.09
CA TYR A 51 -7.61 5.36 9.80
C TYR A 51 -7.57 3.83 9.69
N LEU A 52 -6.47 3.18 10.07
CA LEU A 52 -6.39 1.72 10.01
C LEU A 52 -7.41 1.05 10.92
N ARG A 53 -7.56 1.55 12.16
CA ARG A 53 -8.45 0.97 13.15
C ARG A 53 -9.93 1.18 12.82
N ASP A 54 -10.30 2.41 12.46
CA ASP A 54 -11.68 2.86 12.41
C ASP A 54 -12.30 2.73 11.00
N ASP A 55 -11.48 2.85 9.96
CA ASP A 55 -11.94 2.84 8.56
C ASP A 55 -11.46 1.58 7.81
N PHE A 56 -10.15 1.42 7.63
CA PHE A 56 -9.61 0.39 6.75
C PHE A 56 -10.01 -1.03 7.16
N PHE A 57 -9.74 -1.43 8.42
CA PHE A 57 -10.09 -2.78 8.89
C PHE A 57 -11.58 -2.96 9.21
N SER A 58 -12.37 -1.88 9.26
CA SER A 58 -13.82 -1.97 9.34
C SER A 58 -14.47 -2.33 7.99
N ASN A 59 -13.78 -2.05 6.89
CA ASN A 59 -14.22 -2.41 5.54
C ASN A 59 -14.03 -3.90 5.30
N LYS A 60 -15.14 -4.64 5.17
CA LYS A 60 -15.12 -6.09 4.99
C LYS A 60 -14.37 -6.48 3.72
N GLY A 61 -13.37 -7.33 3.86
CA GLY A 61 -12.53 -7.80 2.77
C GLY A 61 -11.20 -7.08 2.66
N SER A 62 -11.01 -5.97 3.38
CA SER A 62 -9.72 -5.29 3.47
C SER A 62 -8.71 -6.11 4.27
N CYS A 63 -7.46 -6.11 3.83
CA CYS A 63 -6.37 -6.77 4.53
C CYS A 63 -5.02 -6.13 4.22
N TYR A 64 -4.12 -6.21 5.18
CA TYR A 64 -2.70 -5.92 4.99
C TYR A 64 -1.93 -7.18 4.62
N TRP A 65 -1.04 -7.06 3.63
CA TRP A 65 -0.07 -8.08 3.30
C TRP A 65 1.34 -7.55 3.57
N ILE A 66 2.12 -8.33 4.29
CA ILE A 66 3.43 -7.92 4.79
C ILE A 66 4.45 -9.00 4.47
N TRP A 67 5.58 -8.61 3.89
CA TRP A 67 6.75 -9.46 3.78
C TRP A 67 7.67 -9.24 4.98
N SER A 68 7.86 -10.29 5.76
CA SER A 68 8.75 -10.29 6.94
C SER A 68 9.97 -11.18 6.71
N GLU A 69 11.14 -10.72 7.14
CA GLU A 69 12.38 -11.51 7.21
C GLU A 69 13.07 -11.27 8.56
N ASN A 70 13.49 -12.36 9.19
CA ASN A 70 14.15 -12.33 10.51
C ASN A 70 13.35 -11.55 11.57
N GLY A 71 12.03 -11.70 11.55
CA GLY A 71 11.13 -11.03 12.50
C GLY A 71 10.86 -9.54 12.21
N ALA A 72 11.47 -8.95 11.17
CA ALA A 72 11.25 -7.55 10.81
C ALA A 72 10.46 -7.41 9.50
N TYR A 73 9.57 -6.42 9.44
CA TYR A 73 8.80 -6.10 8.24
C TYR A 73 9.71 -5.44 7.19
N ARG A 74 9.69 -5.94 5.96
CA ARG A 74 10.51 -5.46 4.85
C ARG A 74 9.72 -4.67 3.83
N SER A 75 8.51 -5.11 3.54
CA SER A 75 7.57 -4.41 2.68
C SER A 75 6.14 -4.73 3.08
N ALA A 76 5.23 -3.83 2.77
CA ALA A 76 3.82 -3.97 3.05
C ALA A 76 2.98 -3.40 1.91
N LEU A 77 1.77 -3.90 1.75
CA LEU A 77 0.73 -3.38 0.86
C LEU A 77 -0.65 -3.63 1.45
N ARG A 78 -1.64 -2.88 0.99
CA ARG A 78 -3.05 -3.07 1.33
C ARG A 78 -3.80 -3.65 0.13
N LEU A 79 -4.77 -4.51 0.42
CA LEU A 79 -5.82 -4.88 -0.51
C LEU A 79 -7.18 -4.52 0.08
N GLU A 80 -8.02 -3.93 -0.73
CA GLU A 80 -9.42 -3.66 -0.38
C GLU A 80 -10.35 -3.94 -1.56
N PRO A 81 -11.64 -4.19 -1.33
CA PRO A 81 -12.62 -4.35 -2.39
C PRO A 81 -12.69 -3.10 -3.27
N TYR A 82 -12.63 -3.29 -4.58
CA TYR A 82 -12.71 -2.21 -5.56
C TYR A 82 -13.32 -2.73 -6.86
N GLN A 83 -14.40 -2.07 -7.32
CA GLN A 83 -15.12 -2.47 -8.53
C GLN A 83 -15.46 -3.98 -8.52
N ASP A 84 -15.04 -4.71 -9.54
CA ASP A 84 -15.24 -6.16 -9.69
C ASP A 84 -14.06 -6.99 -9.15
N GLY A 85 -13.17 -6.40 -8.36
CA GLY A 85 -11.97 -7.05 -7.85
C GLY A 85 -11.42 -6.42 -6.58
N LEU A 86 -10.11 -6.25 -6.54
CA LEU A 86 -9.37 -5.70 -5.39
C LEU A 86 -8.48 -4.54 -5.84
N LEU A 87 -8.34 -3.51 -5.01
CA LEU A 87 -7.36 -2.45 -5.16
C LEU A 87 -6.12 -2.77 -4.33
N LEU A 88 -4.97 -2.85 -4.99
CA LEU A 88 -3.66 -2.88 -4.36
C LEU A 88 -3.16 -1.47 -4.21
N GLU A 89 -2.94 -1.05 -2.98
CA GLU A 89 -2.47 0.29 -2.66
C GLU A 89 -1.44 0.30 -1.54
N ALA A 90 -0.87 1.47 -1.28
CA ALA A 90 0.10 1.72 -0.21
C ALA A 90 1.26 0.71 -0.20
N LEU A 91 1.71 0.29 -1.39
CA LEU A 91 2.90 -0.55 -1.50
C LEU A 91 4.14 0.24 -1.08
N GLU A 92 4.73 -0.17 0.03
CA GLU A 92 5.95 0.42 0.55
C GLU A 92 6.99 -0.65 0.88
N THR A 93 8.24 -0.24 0.82
CA THR A 93 9.39 -1.02 1.25
C THR A 93 10.20 -0.20 2.25
N HIS A 94 10.55 -0.82 3.38
CA HIS A 94 11.38 -0.23 4.41
C HIS A 94 12.59 0.49 3.79
N PRO A 95 12.87 1.75 4.12
CA PRO A 95 13.87 2.58 3.43
C PRO A 95 15.24 1.90 3.24
N GLU A 96 15.75 1.25 4.29
CA GLU A 96 17.05 0.55 4.25
C GLU A 96 17.04 -0.74 3.40
N HIS A 97 15.87 -1.18 2.97
CA HIS A 97 15.69 -2.42 2.21
C HIS A 97 15.19 -2.21 0.77
N ARG A 98 15.10 -0.96 0.33
CA ARG A 98 14.75 -0.61 -1.05
C ARG A 98 15.78 -1.16 -2.05
N ARG A 99 15.36 -1.34 -3.30
CA ARG A 99 16.16 -1.87 -4.42
C ARG A 99 16.68 -3.30 -4.21
N LYS A 100 16.17 -4.03 -3.20
CA LYS A 100 16.47 -5.45 -2.95
C LYS A 100 15.37 -6.40 -3.44
N GLY A 101 14.39 -5.88 -4.21
CA GLY A 101 13.32 -6.67 -4.82
C GLY A 101 12.13 -7.02 -3.90
N PHE A 102 12.05 -6.47 -2.68
CA PHE A 102 10.99 -6.82 -1.73
C PHE A 102 9.59 -6.43 -2.21
N ALA A 103 9.42 -5.29 -2.87
CA ALA A 103 8.14 -4.90 -3.45
C ALA A 103 7.63 -5.94 -4.46
N LYS A 104 8.47 -6.33 -5.43
CA LYS A 104 8.15 -7.38 -6.41
C LYS A 104 7.84 -8.71 -5.72
N LYS A 105 8.66 -9.12 -4.76
CA LYS A 105 8.50 -10.37 -4.01
C LYS A 105 7.17 -10.39 -3.25
N LEU A 106 6.79 -9.27 -2.63
CA LEU A 106 5.52 -9.13 -1.93
C LEU A 106 4.34 -9.21 -2.91
N ILE A 107 4.35 -8.41 -3.99
CA ILE A 107 3.27 -8.44 -4.99
C ILE A 107 3.08 -9.86 -5.53
N SER A 108 4.16 -10.51 -6.02
CA SER A 108 4.07 -11.86 -6.58
C SER A 108 3.50 -12.86 -5.58
N ALA A 109 4.00 -12.84 -4.33
CA ALA A 109 3.52 -13.74 -3.29
C ALA A 109 2.05 -13.51 -2.92
N VAL A 110 1.59 -12.25 -2.96
CA VAL A 110 0.18 -11.91 -2.70
C VAL A 110 -0.71 -12.41 -3.85
N LEU A 111 -0.32 -12.17 -5.10
CA LEU A 111 -1.09 -12.66 -6.26
C LEU A 111 -1.27 -14.18 -6.23
N GLU A 112 -0.23 -14.93 -5.83
CA GLU A 112 -0.29 -16.39 -5.66
C GLU A 112 -1.30 -16.87 -4.60
N GLN A 113 -1.70 -16.01 -3.65
CA GLN A 113 -2.68 -16.34 -2.61
C GLN A 113 -4.13 -16.02 -3.02
N LEU A 114 -4.32 -15.27 -4.10
CA LEU A 114 -5.65 -14.88 -4.54
C LEU A 114 -6.30 -15.98 -5.39
N PRO A 115 -7.63 -16.13 -5.33
CA PRO A 115 -8.35 -17.08 -6.19
C PRO A 115 -8.13 -16.78 -7.68
N THR A 116 -7.99 -17.82 -8.48
CA THR A 116 -7.93 -17.70 -9.96
C THR A 116 -9.15 -16.93 -10.49
N GLY A 117 -8.89 -15.98 -11.38
CA GLY A 117 -9.90 -15.09 -11.94
C GLY A 117 -10.06 -13.77 -11.14
N THR A 118 -9.38 -13.62 -10.00
CA THR A 118 -9.41 -12.36 -9.26
C THR A 118 -8.72 -11.25 -10.06
N ARG A 119 -9.43 -10.15 -10.27
CA ARG A 119 -8.86 -8.94 -10.87
C ARG A 119 -8.27 -8.06 -9.78
N VAL A 120 -7.04 -7.61 -9.99
CA VAL A 120 -6.36 -6.68 -9.09
C VAL A 120 -6.04 -5.40 -9.84
N TYR A 121 -6.41 -4.28 -9.25
CA TYR A 121 -6.14 -2.93 -9.71
C TYR A 121 -5.05 -2.30 -8.88
N SER A 122 -4.35 -1.31 -9.41
CA SER A 122 -3.46 -0.44 -8.63
C SER A 122 -3.43 0.95 -9.25
N HIS A 123 -3.57 1.98 -8.43
CA HIS A 123 -3.43 3.39 -8.82
C HIS A 123 -2.01 3.85 -8.53
N ILE A 124 -1.27 4.24 -9.55
CA ILE A 124 0.15 4.56 -9.42
C ILE A 124 0.43 5.92 -10.02
N SER A 125 1.08 6.80 -9.26
CA SER A 125 1.55 8.07 -9.78
C SER A 125 2.41 7.87 -11.04
N LYS A 126 2.14 8.62 -12.10
CA LYS A 126 2.93 8.61 -13.35
C LYS A 126 4.42 8.91 -13.13
N ARG A 127 4.74 9.56 -12.01
CA ARG A 127 6.12 9.89 -11.60
C ARG A 127 6.79 8.78 -10.79
N ASN A 128 6.03 7.82 -10.24
CA ASN A 128 6.56 6.72 -9.43
C ASN A 128 7.05 5.57 -10.31
N THR A 129 8.15 5.81 -11.03
CA THR A 129 8.75 4.84 -11.95
C THR A 129 9.17 3.52 -11.27
N PRO A 130 9.69 3.50 -10.01
CA PRO A 130 9.98 2.24 -9.33
C PRO A 130 8.73 1.39 -9.07
N SER A 131 7.61 2.01 -8.68
CA SER A 131 6.35 1.29 -8.48
C SER A 131 5.81 0.74 -9.79
N LEU A 132 5.79 1.56 -10.85
CA LEU A 132 5.38 1.12 -12.20
C LEU A 132 6.20 -0.08 -12.67
N ALA A 133 7.54 -0.03 -12.53
CA ALA A 133 8.41 -1.13 -12.92
C ALA A 133 8.15 -2.42 -12.10
N SER A 134 7.90 -2.27 -10.79
CA SER A 134 7.57 -3.41 -9.93
C SER A 134 6.26 -4.09 -10.35
N HIS A 135 5.21 -3.30 -10.60
CA HIS A 135 3.92 -3.83 -11.06
C HIS A 135 4.02 -4.49 -12.43
N LEU A 136 4.65 -3.84 -13.42
CA LEU A 136 4.89 -4.42 -14.74
C LEU A 136 5.63 -5.76 -14.64
N SER A 137 6.64 -5.87 -13.77
CA SER A 137 7.41 -7.11 -13.58
C SER A 137 6.61 -8.23 -12.91
N CYS A 138 5.46 -7.92 -12.32
CA CYS A 138 4.50 -8.86 -11.72
C CYS A 138 3.28 -9.14 -12.62
N GLY A 139 3.33 -8.75 -13.90
CA GLY A 139 2.28 -9.05 -14.87
C GLY A 139 1.18 -8.01 -14.99
N PHE A 140 1.24 -6.91 -14.22
CA PHE A 140 0.30 -5.81 -14.41
C PHE A 140 0.53 -5.13 -15.76
N HIS A 141 -0.55 -4.62 -16.34
CA HIS A 141 -0.51 -3.76 -17.53
C HIS A 141 -1.36 -2.51 -17.29
N LYS A 142 -1.09 -1.46 -18.03
CA LYS A 142 -1.88 -0.22 -17.93
C LYS A 142 -3.27 -0.44 -18.52
N LEU A 143 -4.29 -0.16 -17.72
CA LEU A 143 -5.70 -0.19 -18.12
C LEU A 143 -6.18 1.20 -18.53
N LEU A 144 -5.92 2.23 -17.69
CA LEU A 144 -6.33 3.62 -17.92
C LEU A 144 -5.16 4.58 -17.69
N ASP A 145 -5.16 5.72 -18.36
CA ASP A 145 -4.16 6.78 -18.20
C ASP A 145 -4.55 7.79 -17.08
N TYR A 146 -5.47 7.40 -16.23
CA TYR A 146 -5.94 8.09 -15.04
C TYR A 146 -6.38 7.07 -14.01
N SER A 147 -6.64 7.49 -12.77
CA SER A 147 -7.32 6.66 -11.77
C SER A 147 -8.70 7.21 -11.45
N VAL A 148 -9.55 6.34 -10.90
CA VAL A 148 -10.88 6.69 -10.39
C VAL A 148 -10.96 6.21 -8.96
N ASP A 149 -11.11 7.13 -8.01
CA ASP A 149 -11.25 6.80 -6.60
C ASP A 149 -12.61 6.18 -6.28
N ALA A 150 -12.79 5.63 -5.10
CA ALA A 150 -14.03 4.97 -4.69
C ALA A 150 -15.27 5.90 -4.73
N ASP A 151 -15.07 7.21 -4.55
CA ASP A 151 -16.10 8.23 -4.66
C ASP A 151 -16.37 8.74 -6.09
N GLY A 152 -15.63 8.19 -7.09
CA GLY A 152 -15.72 8.57 -8.50
C GLY A 152 -14.82 9.74 -8.91
N THR A 153 -13.99 10.27 -8.01
CA THR A 153 -13.01 11.32 -8.34
C THR A 153 -11.96 10.81 -9.32
N ILE A 154 -11.71 11.59 -10.39
CA ILE A 154 -10.69 11.27 -11.40
C ILE A 154 -9.38 11.96 -11.04
N CYS A 155 -8.28 11.22 -11.09
CA CYS A 155 -6.93 11.72 -10.87
C CYS A 155 -6.03 11.51 -12.10
N ASP A 156 -5.74 12.59 -12.80
CA ASP A 156 -4.97 12.58 -14.06
C ASP A 156 -3.45 12.40 -13.85
N HIS A 157 -2.94 12.50 -12.62
CA HIS A 157 -1.51 12.29 -12.36
C HIS A 157 -1.18 10.82 -12.07
N GLN A 158 -2.17 9.96 -12.06
CA GLN A 158 -2.01 8.52 -11.85
C GLN A 158 -2.36 7.74 -13.11
N VAL A 159 -1.97 6.50 -13.15
CA VAL A 159 -2.47 5.48 -14.08
C VAL A 159 -3.17 4.39 -13.28
N THR A 160 -4.16 3.75 -13.90
CA THR A 160 -4.71 2.49 -13.38
C THR A 160 -3.99 1.33 -14.04
N MET A 161 -3.32 0.52 -13.23
CA MET A 161 -2.74 -0.76 -13.64
C MET A 161 -3.67 -1.91 -13.24
N THR A 162 -3.66 -3.01 -13.98
CA THR A 162 -4.46 -4.19 -13.63
C THR A 162 -3.75 -5.48 -14.00
N VAL A 163 -4.09 -6.55 -13.27
CA VAL A 163 -3.74 -7.93 -13.56
C VAL A 163 -4.91 -8.84 -13.18
N THR A 164 -5.07 -9.96 -13.88
CA THR A 164 -6.01 -11.03 -13.47
C THR A 164 -5.18 -12.25 -13.12
N VAL A 165 -5.42 -12.84 -11.94
CA VAL A 165 -4.70 -14.00 -11.41
C VAL A 165 -5.24 -15.30 -12.02
#